data_163cfb159c80e0eee1046cf7e3d817ca
#
_entry.id   163cfb159c80e0eee1046cf7e3d817ca
#
_cell.length_a   1.000
_cell.length_b   1.000
_cell.length_c   1.000
_cell.angle_alpha   90.00
_cell.angle_beta   90.00
_cell.angle_gamma   90.00
#
_symmetry.space_group_name_H-M   'P 1'
#
loop_
_entity.id
_entity.type
_entity.pdbx_description
1 polymer ?
#
loop_
_entity_poly.entity_id
_entity_poly.type
_entity_poly.pdbx_seq_one_letter_code
_entity_poly.pdbx_strand_id
1 'polypeptide(L)'
;MNYKFKTKPYAHQLDALEASWDKENFAYFMEMGTGKSKVLLDNAAILYDKGYINGLLLIAPKGVYKNWYDSEIPTHLPDHIEKKVVLWKTSDKSKKQMSLLNTLFETGTDLHILIMNVESFSKGDGLKFAQKFLSCHKAMVAIDESTTIKTPTSNRTKSILSLRQDAKYRRILTGSPVTKSPLDLFSQCQFLDPWLLNHQSYYTFKARYAVTRKIEVQGRRVEIV
;
A
#
# COMPACT_ATOMS: atom_id res chain seq x y z
N MET A 1 23.87 6.37 -2.69
CA MET A 1 22.97 6.92 -3.72
C MET A 1 23.12 8.44 -3.81
N ASN A 2 23.39 9.02 -4.99
CA ASN A 2 23.44 10.48 -5.15
C ASN A 2 22.09 10.99 -5.68
N TYR A 3 21.18 11.34 -4.74
CA TYR A 3 19.85 11.86 -5.03
C TYR A 3 19.57 13.08 -4.15
N LYS A 4 18.90 14.10 -4.73
CA LYS A 4 18.56 15.33 -4.01
C LYS A 4 17.26 15.15 -3.21
N PHE A 5 17.40 14.71 -1.99
CA PHE A 5 16.27 14.56 -1.07
C PHE A 5 15.77 15.91 -0.57
N LYS A 6 14.46 16.04 -0.33
CA LYS A 6 13.88 17.23 0.32
C LYS A 6 14.28 17.35 1.77
N THR A 7 14.25 16.23 2.49
CA THR A 7 14.71 16.12 3.89
C THR A 7 15.85 15.13 3.94
N LYS A 8 16.89 15.41 4.74
CA LYS A 8 18.07 14.55 4.87
C LYS A 8 17.68 13.18 5.45
N PRO A 9 17.92 12.07 4.74
CA PRO A 9 17.65 10.74 5.26
C PRO A 9 18.66 10.35 6.34
N TYR A 10 18.23 9.53 7.30
CA TYR A 10 19.11 8.83 8.22
C TYR A 10 19.78 7.62 7.51
N ALA A 11 20.87 7.09 8.10
CA ALA A 11 21.61 5.97 7.50
C ALA A 11 20.71 4.75 7.21
N HIS A 12 19.91 4.31 8.18
CA HIS A 12 18.99 3.18 8.00
C HIS A 12 17.91 3.42 6.94
N GLN A 13 17.53 4.68 6.69
CA GLN A 13 16.58 5.03 5.63
C GLN A 13 17.25 4.94 4.25
N LEU A 14 18.51 5.35 4.15
CA LEU A 14 19.32 5.17 2.94
C LEU A 14 19.52 3.69 2.63
N ASP A 15 19.88 2.89 3.63
CA ASP A 15 20.07 1.44 3.47
C ASP A 15 18.78 0.77 2.95
N ALA A 16 17.64 1.11 3.56
CA ALA A 16 16.35 0.61 3.11
C ALA A 16 15.99 1.05 1.69
N LEU A 17 16.31 2.29 1.34
CA LEU A 17 16.08 2.84 0.01
C LEU A 17 16.98 2.18 -1.04
N GLU A 18 18.28 2.01 -0.75
CA GLU A 18 19.23 1.33 -1.65
C GLU A 18 18.86 -0.12 -1.91
N ALA A 19 18.34 -0.82 -0.90
CA ALA A 19 17.87 -2.19 -1.05
C ALA A 19 16.58 -2.32 -1.91
N SER A 20 15.79 -1.24 -2.03
CA SER A 20 14.42 -1.32 -2.54
C SER A 20 14.11 -0.51 -3.80
N TRP A 21 14.89 0.53 -4.09
CA TRP A 21 14.46 1.57 -5.04
C TRP A 21 14.16 1.04 -6.46
N ASP A 22 14.90 0.02 -6.92
CA ASP A 22 14.77 -0.59 -8.25
C ASP A 22 13.92 -1.87 -8.27
N LYS A 23 13.55 -2.38 -7.10
CA LYS A 23 12.77 -3.62 -7.00
C LYS A 23 11.30 -3.38 -7.33
N GLU A 24 10.69 -4.28 -8.09
CA GLU A 24 9.25 -4.21 -8.36
C GLU A 24 8.42 -4.39 -7.07
N ASN A 25 8.88 -5.27 -6.18
CA ASN A 25 8.19 -5.60 -4.94
C ASN A 25 9.13 -5.45 -3.74
N PHE A 26 8.66 -4.77 -2.69
CA PHE A 26 9.45 -4.64 -1.46
C PHE A 26 8.57 -4.44 -0.22
N ALA A 27 9.01 -4.98 0.92
CA ALA A 27 8.38 -4.81 2.22
C ALA A 27 9.26 -3.93 3.12
N TYR A 28 8.73 -2.79 3.56
CA TYR A 28 9.36 -1.96 4.58
C TYR A 28 8.89 -2.39 5.97
N PHE A 29 9.51 -3.46 6.48
CA PHE A 29 9.31 -3.93 7.85
C PHE A 29 10.28 -3.18 8.77
N MET A 30 9.90 -1.98 9.10
CA MET A 30 10.69 -1.06 9.91
C MET A 30 9.87 -0.63 11.12
N GLU A 31 10.47 -0.46 12.27
CA GLU A 31 9.79 -0.08 13.51
C GLU A 31 9.00 1.24 13.39
N MET A 32 8.07 1.46 14.30
CA MET A 32 7.33 2.71 14.37
C MET A 32 8.29 3.88 14.63
N GLY A 33 8.03 5.03 13.99
CA GLY A 33 8.87 6.23 14.14
C GLY A 33 10.19 6.23 13.36
N THR A 34 10.56 5.16 12.65
CA THR A 34 11.80 5.10 11.86
C THR A 34 11.74 5.79 10.50
N GLY A 35 10.56 6.37 10.15
CA GLY A 35 10.38 7.15 8.92
C GLY A 35 10.10 6.32 7.67
N LYS A 36 9.33 5.22 7.78
CA LYS A 36 8.86 4.41 6.64
C LYS A 36 8.21 5.25 5.54
N SER A 37 7.40 6.24 5.94
CA SER A 37 6.71 7.16 5.02
C SER A 37 7.71 7.92 4.15
N LYS A 38 8.76 8.45 4.77
CA LYS A 38 9.84 9.13 4.06
C LYS A 38 10.54 8.22 3.05
N VAL A 39 10.91 7.00 3.45
CA VAL A 39 11.56 6.04 2.56
C VAL A 39 10.67 5.71 1.36
N LEU A 40 9.37 5.52 1.58
CA LEU A 40 8.41 5.31 0.49
C LEU A 40 8.34 6.49 -0.46
N LEU A 41 8.27 7.73 0.06
CA LEU A 41 8.17 8.93 -0.76
C LEU A 41 9.46 9.21 -1.53
N ASP A 42 10.62 8.98 -0.92
CA ASP A 42 11.92 9.06 -1.59
C ASP A 42 12.03 7.99 -2.71
N ASN A 43 11.55 6.78 -2.47
CA ASN A 43 11.49 5.74 -3.49
C ASN A 43 10.55 6.12 -4.65
N ALA A 44 9.37 6.63 -4.35
CA ALA A 44 8.43 7.10 -5.38
C ALA A 44 9.03 8.25 -6.20
N ALA A 45 9.70 9.19 -5.54
CA ALA A 45 10.37 10.31 -6.18
C ALA A 45 11.47 9.86 -7.16
N ILE A 46 12.33 8.93 -6.74
CA ILE A 46 13.39 8.37 -7.60
C ILE A 46 12.80 7.64 -8.81
N LEU A 47 11.75 6.84 -8.61
CA LEU A 47 11.11 6.13 -9.71
C LEU A 47 10.42 7.08 -10.69
N TYR A 48 9.83 8.17 -10.19
CA TYR A 48 9.24 9.20 -11.03
C TYR A 48 10.30 9.94 -11.85
N ASP A 49 11.38 10.42 -11.23
CA ASP A 49 12.47 11.14 -11.90
C ASP A 49 13.16 10.28 -13.00
N LYS A 50 13.14 8.95 -12.80
CA LYS A 50 13.62 7.99 -13.82
C LYS A 50 12.57 7.65 -14.89
N GLY A 51 11.37 8.20 -14.83
CA GLY A 51 10.28 7.93 -15.77
C GLY A 51 9.67 6.52 -15.64
N TYR A 52 9.90 5.83 -14.52
CA TYR A 52 9.39 4.48 -14.30
C TYR A 52 7.94 4.48 -13.82
N ILE A 53 7.52 5.53 -13.11
CA ILE A 53 6.15 5.75 -12.69
C ILE A 53 5.70 7.19 -12.98
N ASN A 54 4.39 7.38 -13.12
CA ASN A 54 3.72 8.68 -13.11
C ASN A 54 2.51 8.68 -12.17
N GLY A 55 2.30 7.59 -11.43
CA GLY A 55 1.23 7.43 -10.46
C GLY A 55 1.68 6.78 -9.16
N LEU A 56 1.08 7.19 -8.04
CA LEU A 56 1.20 6.57 -6.73
C LEU A 56 -0.20 6.36 -6.15
N LEU A 57 -0.60 5.10 -5.98
CA LEU A 57 -1.78 4.74 -5.19
C LEU A 57 -1.33 4.38 -3.79
N LEU A 58 -1.70 5.21 -2.82
CA LEU A 58 -1.40 5.00 -1.42
C LEU A 58 -2.65 4.56 -0.66
N ILE A 59 -2.60 3.39 -0.05
CA ILE A 59 -3.68 2.80 0.74
C ILE A 59 -3.24 2.79 2.20
N ALA A 60 -4.00 3.45 3.08
CA ALA A 60 -3.67 3.58 4.49
C ALA A 60 -4.92 3.43 5.38
N PRO A 61 -4.78 3.11 6.69
CA PRO A 61 -5.90 3.10 7.61
C PRO A 61 -6.60 4.47 7.70
N LYS A 62 -7.91 4.47 7.93
CA LYS A 62 -8.72 5.70 8.02
C LYS A 62 -8.17 6.73 9.01
N GLY A 63 -7.53 6.27 10.11
CA GLY A 63 -6.96 7.16 11.12
C GLY A 63 -5.71 7.92 10.65
N VAL A 64 -4.97 7.39 9.67
CA VAL A 64 -3.67 7.95 9.25
C VAL A 64 -3.63 8.41 7.79
N TYR A 65 -4.56 7.98 6.91
CA TYR A 65 -4.50 8.32 5.47
C TYR A 65 -4.51 9.82 5.19
N LYS A 66 -5.12 10.61 6.09
CA LYS A 66 -5.14 12.07 5.99
C LYS A 66 -3.78 12.70 6.30
N ASN A 67 -3.02 12.11 7.24
CA ASN A 67 -1.68 12.56 7.57
C ASN A 67 -0.72 12.50 6.37
N TRP A 68 -0.91 11.53 5.48
CA TRP A 68 -0.15 11.45 4.24
C TRP A 68 -0.36 12.69 3.37
N TYR A 69 -1.61 13.16 3.27
CA TYR A 69 -1.96 14.37 2.51
C TYR A 69 -1.50 15.64 3.18
N ASP A 70 -1.77 15.77 4.49
CA ASP A 70 -1.58 17.02 5.23
C ASP A 70 -0.10 17.23 5.64
N SER A 71 0.67 16.17 5.83
CA SER A 71 2.01 16.23 6.43
C SER A 71 3.09 15.49 5.64
N GLU A 72 2.97 14.17 5.43
CA GLU A 72 4.07 13.35 4.91
C GLU A 72 4.50 13.78 3.50
N ILE A 73 3.57 13.90 2.57
CA ILE A 73 3.86 14.31 1.18
C ILE A 73 4.42 15.73 1.12
N PRO A 74 3.82 16.75 1.78
CA PRO A 74 4.38 18.09 1.79
C PRO A 74 5.78 18.17 2.41
N THR A 75 6.07 17.33 3.41
CA THR A 75 7.35 17.36 4.13
C THR A 75 8.47 16.67 3.36
N HIS A 76 8.19 15.52 2.73
CA HIS A 76 9.24 14.63 2.24
C HIS A 76 9.36 14.56 0.71
N LEU A 77 8.26 14.72 -0.04
CA LEU A 77 8.36 14.65 -1.49
C LEU A 77 9.11 15.87 -2.03
N PRO A 78 10.15 15.70 -2.87
CA PRO A 78 10.95 16.81 -3.40
C PRO A 78 10.12 17.87 -4.13
N ASP A 79 10.50 19.16 -3.95
CA ASP A 79 9.75 20.30 -4.47
C ASP A 79 9.82 20.43 -6.00
N HIS A 80 10.85 19.84 -6.64
CA HIS A 80 10.95 19.84 -8.10
C HIS A 80 9.95 18.90 -8.78
N ILE A 81 9.30 18.02 -8.02
CA ILE A 81 8.28 17.09 -8.54
C ILE A 81 6.93 17.81 -8.51
N GLU A 82 6.46 18.20 -9.70
CA GLU A 82 5.08 18.66 -9.88
C GLU A 82 4.13 17.50 -9.61
N LYS A 83 3.07 17.75 -8.84
CA LYS A 83 2.19 16.67 -8.34
C LYS A 83 0.74 17.09 -8.22
N LYS A 84 -0.14 16.14 -8.50
CA LYS A 84 -1.58 16.24 -8.22
C LYS A 84 -1.92 15.21 -7.13
N VAL A 85 -2.29 15.69 -5.95
CA VAL A 85 -2.58 14.85 -4.79
C VAL A 85 -4.05 14.91 -4.46
N VAL A 86 -4.75 13.78 -4.48
CA VAL A 86 -6.18 13.73 -4.19
C VAL A 86 -6.49 12.65 -3.16
N LEU A 87 -7.26 13.05 -2.13
CA LEU A 87 -7.82 12.16 -1.13
C LEU A 87 -9.16 11.59 -1.61
N TRP A 88 -9.28 10.26 -1.63
CA TRP A 88 -10.55 9.58 -1.81
C TRP A 88 -11.41 9.71 -0.54
N LYS A 89 -12.59 10.29 -0.69
CA LYS A 89 -13.58 10.40 0.38
C LYS A 89 -14.82 9.58 0.01
N THR A 90 -15.00 8.44 0.64
CA THR A 90 -16.08 7.48 0.31
C THR A 90 -17.48 8.09 0.45
N SER A 91 -17.68 9.00 1.39
CA SER A 91 -18.98 9.65 1.66
C SER A 91 -19.20 10.95 0.89
N ASP A 92 -18.17 11.52 0.29
CA ASP A 92 -18.25 12.81 -0.41
C ASP A 92 -18.43 12.58 -1.91
N LYS A 93 -19.68 12.69 -2.37
CA LYS A 93 -20.06 12.64 -3.79
C LYS A 93 -20.33 14.03 -4.37
N SER A 94 -19.84 15.09 -3.73
CA SER A 94 -20.00 16.47 -4.20
C SER A 94 -19.36 16.67 -5.58
N LYS A 95 -19.91 17.61 -6.35
CA LYS A 95 -19.31 18.01 -7.65
C LYS A 95 -17.87 18.45 -7.48
N LYS A 96 -17.53 19.12 -6.35
CA LYS A 96 -16.17 19.54 -6.02
C LYS A 96 -15.23 18.34 -5.87
N GLN A 97 -15.61 17.30 -5.11
CA GLN A 97 -14.81 16.10 -4.94
C GLN A 97 -14.64 15.35 -6.27
N MET A 98 -15.71 15.24 -7.06
CA MET A 98 -15.63 14.61 -8.37
C MET A 98 -14.72 15.35 -9.34
N SER A 99 -14.76 16.68 -9.32
CA SER A 99 -13.85 17.52 -10.12
C SER A 99 -12.38 17.27 -9.71
N LEU A 100 -12.08 17.26 -8.40
CA LEU A 100 -10.74 16.96 -7.91
C LEU A 100 -10.28 15.55 -8.31
N LEU A 101 -11.14 14.56 -8.22
CA LEU A 101 -10.80 13.19 -8.64
C LEU A 101 -10.53 13.11 -10.15
N ASN A 102 -11.22 13.91 -10.96
CA ASN A 102 -11.01 13.94 -12.40
C ASN A 102 -9.65 14.55 -12.78
N THR A 103 -9.07 15.44 -11.97
CA THR A 103 -7.73 15.98 -12.24
C THR A 103 -6.65 14.90 -12.25
N LEU A 104 -6.89 13.76 -11.61
CA LEU A 104 -5.99 12.60 -11.66
C LEU A 104 -5.91 11.95 -13.05
N PHE A 105 -6.82 12.26 -13.96
CA PHE A 105 -6.88 11.68 -15.32
C PHE A 105 -6.53 12.70 -16.41
N GLU A 106 -6.14 13.91 -16.01
CA GLU A 106 -5.66 14.90 -16.96
C GLU A 106 -4.28 14.51 -17.49
N THR A 107 -4.06 14.79 -18.77
CA THR A 107 -2.76 14.56 -19.40
C THR A 107 -1.74 15.58 -18.87
N GLY A 108 -0.52 15.11 -18.60
CA GLY A 108 0.56 15.96 -18.09
C GLY A 108 1.76 15.10 -17.66
N THR A 109 2.79 15.80 -17.19
CA THR A 109 4.01 15.17 -16.67
C THR A 109 3.99 15.03 -15.16
N ASP A 110 2.94 15.50 -14.48
CA ASP A 110 2.83 15.52 -13.02
C ASP A 110 2.81 14.10 -12.43
N LEU A 111 3.34 13.95 -11.22
CA LEU A 111 3.13 12.76 -10.42
C LEU A 111 1.70 12.78 -9.84
N HIS A 112 0.86 11.87 -10.29
CA HIS A 112 -0.51 11.74 -9.79
C HIS A 112 -0.55 10.85 -8.55
N ILE A 113 -1.03 11.39 -7.42
CA ILE A 113 -1.09 10.67 -6.14
C ILE A 113 -2.54 10.53 -5.69
N LEU A 114 -3.01 9.29 -5.66
CA LEU A 114 -4.33 8.94 -5.12
C LEU A 114 -4.15 8.31 -3.73
N ILE A 115 -4.73 8.93 -2.71
CA ILE A 115 -4.70 8.41 -1.34
C ILE A 115 -6.07 7.88 -0.97
N MET A 116 -6.14 6.62 -0.57
CA MET A 116 -7.38 5.93 -0.22
C MET A 116 -7.30 5.32 1.16
N ASN A 117 -8.42 5.34 1.89
CA ASN A 117 -8.48 4.54 3.11
C ASN A 117 -8.76 3.07 2.77
N VAL A 118 -8.19 2.17 3.56
CA VAL A 118 -8.31 0.72 3.35
C VAL A 118 -9.77 0.23 3.41
N GLU A 119 -10.63 0.91 4.16
CA GLU A 119 -12.05 0.60 4.30
C GLU A 119 -12.84 0.83 3.01
N SER A 120 -12.36 1.71 2.12
CA SER A 120 -12.97 1.97 0.80
C SER A 120 -13.03 0.73 -0.08
N PHE A 121 -12.17 -0.25 0.18
CA PHE A 121 -12.10 -1.51 -0.56
C PHE A 121 -13.07 -2.58 -0.04
N SER A 122 -13.79 -2.32 1.03
CA SER A 122 -14.85 -3.23 1.53
C SER A 122 -16.13 -3.17 0.68
N LYS A 123 -16.32 -2.08 -0.07
CA LYS A 123 -17.44 -1.84 -1.00
C LYS A 123 -16.87 -1.54 -2.38
N GLY A 124 -17.58 -1.94 -3.45
CA GLY A 124 -17.05 -1.97 -4.80
C GLY A 124 -16.57 -0.64 -5.43
N ASP A 125 -17.07 0.52 -4.96
CA ASP A 125 -16.76 1.82 -5.60
C ASP A 125 -15.27 2.18 -5.48
N GLY A 126 -14.66 1.95 -4.32
CA GLY A 126 -13.24 2.22 -4.11
C GLY A 126 -12.35 1.37 -5.01
N LEU A 127 -12.66 0.08 -5.14
CA LEU A 127 -11.93 -0.83 -6.02
C LEU A 127 -12.01 -0.37 -7.49
N LYS A 128 -13.19 -0.07 -7.99
CA LYS A 128 -13.39 0.37 -9.38
C LYS A 128 -12.59 1.64 -9.68
N PHE A 129 -12.58 2.59 -8.74
CA PHE A 129 -11.85 3.84 -8.93
C PHE A 129 -10.33 3.61 -8.91
N ALA A 130 -9.84 2.78 -7.99
CA ALA A 130 -8.42 2.39 -7.94
C ALA A 130 -7.98 1.69 -9.23
N GLN A 131 -8.78 0.76 -9.74
CA GLN A 131 -8.50 0.08 -11.01
C GLN A 131 -8.47 1.07 -12.19
N LYS A 132 -9.42 2.01 -12.26
CA LYS A 132 -9.40 3.07 -13.26
C LYS A 132 -8.13 3.90 -13.16
N PHE A 133 -7.69 4.27 -11.94
CA PHE A 133 -6.43 5.00 -11.74
C PHE A 133 -5.23 4.21 -12.26
N LEU A 134 -5.14 2.93 -11.91
CA LEU A 134 -4.04 2.06 -12.33
C LEU A 134 -4.02 1.80 -13.85
N SER A 135 -5.18 1.76 -14.51
CA SER A 135 -5.24 1.62 -15.96
C SER A 135 -4.75 2.86 -16.73
N CYS A 136 -4.77 4.04 -16.10
CA CYS A 136 -4.33 5.30 -16.71
C CYS A 136 -2.88 5.67 -16.40
N HIS A 137 -2.28 5.02 -15.38
CA HIS A 137 -0.95 5.40 -14.89
C HIS A 137 -0.01 4.20 -14.78
N LYS A 138 1.27 4.43 -15.07
CA LYS A 138 2.35 3.52 -14.64
C LYS A 138 2.54 3.76 -13.14
N ALA A 139 1.86 2.99 -12.29
CA ALA A 139 1.76 3.32 -10.88
C ALA A 139 2.54 2.40 -9.95
N MET A 140 3.03 2.99 -8.85
CA MET A 140 3.35 2.27 -7.62
C MET A 140 2.09 2.15 -6.77
N VAL A 141 1.84 0.97 -6.19
CA VAL A 141 0.84 0.78 -5.15
C VAL A 141 1.53 0.51 -3.83
N ALA A 142 1.23 1.33 -2.83
CA ALA A 142 1.76 1.20 -1.48
C ALA A 142 0.65 1.01 -0.46
N ILE A 143 0.84 0.07 0.47
CA ILE A 143 -0.08 -0.19 1.57
C ILE A 143 0.62 0.16 2.87
N ASP A 144 0.16 1.21 3.52
CA ASP A 144 0.60 1.58 4.86
C ASP A 144 -0.20 0.79 5.90
N GLU A 145 0.47 0.39 6.96
CA GLU A 145 -0.02 -0.56 7.96
C GLU A 145 -0.63 -1.80 7.32
N SER A 146 0.21 -2.53 6.58
CA SER A 146 -0.20 -3.69 5.76
C SER A 146 -0.86 -4.83 6.55
N THR A 147 -0.74 -4.85 7.87
CA THR A 147 -1.51 -5.74 8.75
C THR A 147 -3.03 -5.58 8.61
N THR A 148 -3.49 -4.46 8.07
CA THR A 148 -4.91 -4.23 7.74
C THR A 148 -5.46 -5.18 6.68
N ILE A 149 -4.60 -5.81 5.88
CA ILE A 149 -4.95 -6.83 4.87
C ILE A 149 -4.58 -8.26 5.27
N LYS A 150 -4.22 -8.53 6.53
CA LYS A 150 -3.78 -9.85 6.99
C LYS A 150 -4.84 -10.96 6.90
N THR A 151 -6.13 -10.61 6.86
CA THR A 151 -7.25 -11.57 6.81
C THR A 151 -7.61 -11.90 5.36
N PRO A 152 -7.21 -13.06 4.80
CA PRO A 152 -7.34 -13.37 3.37
C PRO A 152 -8.79 -13.51 2.91
N THR A 153 -9.70 -13.84 3.82
CA THR A 153 -11.12 -14.05 3.51
C THR A 153 -11.93 -12.76 3.45
N SER A 154 -11.41 -11.65 3.96
CA SER A 154 -12.13 -10.37 3.99
C SER A 154 -12.28 -9.77 2.58
N ASN A 155 -13.43 -9.17 2.29
CA ASN A 155 -13.67 -8.50 1.00
C ASN A 155 -12.63 -7.42 0.70
N ARG A 156 -12.25 -6.64 1.71
CA ARG A 156 -11.21 -5.62 1.63
C ARG A 156 -9.88 -6.20 1.15
N THR A 157 -9.41 -7.27 1.77
CA THR A 157 -8.17 -7.93 1.38
C THR A 157 -8.24 -8.46 -0.06
N LYS A 158 -9.31 -9.16 -0.41
CA LYS A 158 -9.51 -9.68 -1.78
C LYS A 158 -9.48 -8.57 -2.82
N SER A 159 -10.15 -7.45 -2.55
CA SER A 159 -10.17 -6.28 -3.43
C SER A 159 -8.77 -5.67 -3.59
N ILE A 160 -8.03 -5.51 -2.50
CA ILE A 160 -6.68 -4.94 -2.57
C ILE A 160 -5.71 -5.90 -3.27
N LEU A 161 -5.81 -7.21 -3.01
CA LEU A 161 -5.00 -8.21 -3.71
C LEU A 161 -5.24 -8.24 -5.22
N SER A 162 -6.44 -7.92 -5.69
CA SER A 162 -6.72 -7.87 -7.13
C SER A 162 -5.97 -6.73 -7.85
N LEU A 163 -5.60 -5.65 -7.15
CA LEU A 163 -4.86 -4.51 -7.73
C LEU A 163 -3.41 -4.86 -8.11
N ARG A 164 -2.87 -5.95 -7.59
CA ARG A 164 -1.46 -6.33 -7.83
C ARG A 164 -1.14 -6.54 -9.31
N GLN A 165 -2.12 -6.96 -10.11
CA GLN A 165 -1.92 -7.25 -11.54
C GLN A 165 -1.72 -5.96 -12.36
N ASP A 166 -2.31 -4.85 -11.88
CA ASP A 166 -2.27 -3.55 -12.54
C ASP A 166 -1.14 -2.65 -12.00
N ALA A 167 -0.45 -3.09 -10.93
CA ALA A 167 0.61 -2.34 -10.25
C ALA A 167 1.99 -2.84 -10.68
N LYS A 168 2.79 -1.97 -11.31
CA LYS A 168 4.17 -2.31 -11.65
C LYS A 168 5.07 -2.41 -10.43
N TYR A 169 4.95 -1.47 -9.50
CA TYR A 169 5.71 -1.43 -8.25
C TYR A 169 4.77 -1.60 -7.06
N ARG A 170 5.11 -2.51 -6.15
CA ARG A 170 4.29 -2.80 -4.96
C ARG A 170 5.13 -2.64 -3.69
N ARG A 171 4.57 -1.93 -2.71
CA ARG A 171 5.19 -1.68 -1.42
C ARG A 171 4.21 -1.97 -0.30
N ILE A 172 4.69 -2.60 0.76
CA ILE A 172 3.96 -2.73 2.02
C ILE A 172 4.80 -2.15 3.15
N LEU A 173 4.14 -1.46 4.07
CA LEU A 173 4.77 -0.81 5.19
C LEU A 173 4.09 -1.27 6.48
N THR A 174 4.87 -1.69 7.47
CA THR A 174 4.38 -1.93 8.84
C THR A 174 5.54 -2.07 9.81
N GLY A 175 5.31 -1.71 11.08
CA GLY A 175 6.25 -1.97 12.18
C GLY A 175 6.11 -3.38 12.75
N SER A 176 4.98 -4.03 12.54
CA SER A 176 4.68 -5.34 13.15
C SER A 176 3.96 -6.23 12.14
N PRO A 177 4.69 -6.87 11.21
CA PRO A 177 4.07 -7.68 10.16
C PRO A 177 3.34 -8.93 10.68
N VAL A 178 3.75 -9.43 11.82
CA VAL A 178 3.12 -10.55 12.54
C VAL A 178 2.56 -10.03 13.86
N THR A 179 1.25 -10.07 14.02
CA THR A 179 0.58 -9.57 15.24
C THR A 179 0.02 -10.70 16.12
N LYS A 180 -0.40 -11.81 15.54
CA LYS A 180 -0.98 -12.95 16.26
C LYS A 180 -0.31 -14.27 15.91
N SER A 181 -0.08 -14.50 14.63
CA SER A 181 0.55 -15.75 14.15
C SER A 181 1.25 -15.52 12.81
N PRO A 182 2.16 -16.41 12.39
CA PRO A 182 2.80 -16.34 11.07
C PRO A 182 1.80 -16.27 9.90
N LEU A 183 0.55 -16.66 10.12
CA LEU A 183 -0.51 -16.60 9.12
C LEU A 183 -0.85 -15.15 8.71
N ASP A 184 -0.54 -14.17 9.56
CA ASP A 184 -0.72 -12.74 9.28
C ASP A 184 0.11 -12.28 8.06
N LEU A 185 1.20 -12.98 7.74
CA LEU A 185 2.06 -12.68 6.59
C LEU A 185 1.45 -13.09 5.25
N PHE A 186 0.56 -14.08 5.23
CA PHE A 186 0.12 -14.67 3.96
C PHE A 186 -0.39 -13.63 2.95
N SER A 187 -1.41 -12.86 3.31
CA SER A 187 -1.99 -11.87 2.38
C SER A 187 -1.05 -10.71 2.09
N GLN A 188 -0.22 -10.33 3.04
CA GLN A 188 0.78 -9.28 2.87
C GLN A 188 1.81 -9.69 1.79
N CYS A 189 2.33 -10.91 1.89
CA CYS A 189 3.25 -11.46 0.90
C CYS A 189 2.56 -11.71 -0.45
N GLN A 190 1.30 -12.20 -0.44
CA GLN A 190 0.49 -12.40 -1.66
C GLN A 190 0.25 -11.11 -2.43
N PHE A 191 0.21 -9.95 -1.76
CA PHE A 191 0.13 -8.66 -2.45
C PHE A 191 1.42 -8.33 -3.18
N LEU A 192 2.57 -8.62 -2.60
CA LEU A 192 3.88 -8.39 -3.22
C LEU A 192 4.12 -9.36 -4.37
N ASP A 193 4.10 -10.65 -4.07
CA ASP A 193 4.28 -11.72 -5.04
C ASP A 193 3.54 -12.98 -4.56
N PRO A 194 2.62 -13.55 -5.38
CA PRO A 194 1.90 -14.78 -5.05
C PRO A 194 2.78 -15.98 -4.76
N TRP A 195 4.01 -16.00 -5.28
CA TRP A 195 4.95 -17.10 -5.13
C TRP A 195 5.95 -16.91 -3.98
N LEU A 196 5.98 -15.74 -3.36
CA LEU A 196 6.98 -15.38 -2.35
C LEU A 196 7.07 -16.38 -1.19
N LEU A 197 5.94 -16.97 -0.77
CA LEU A 197 5.87 -17.95 0.32
C LEU A 197 5.83 -19.40 -0.17
N ASN A 198 5.97 -19.66 -1.48
CA ASN A 198 5.79 -20.99 -2.10
C ASN A 198 4.42 -21.65 -1.79
N HIS A 199 3.42 -20.87 -1.44
CA HIS A 199 2.05 -21.30 -1.17
C HIS A 199 1.06 -20.40 -1.87
N GLN A 200 0.33 -20.91 -2.86
CA GLN A 200 -0.71 -20.15 -3.56
C GLN A 200 -2.03 -20.06 -2.76
N SER A 201 -2.27 -21.05 -1.89
CA SER A 201 -3.49 -21.14 -1.10
C SER A 201 -3.21 -20.87 0.37
N TYR A 202 -4.06 -20.03 0.97
CA TYR A 202 -4.05 -19.80 2.41
C TYR A 202 -4.21 -21.09 3.22
N TYR A 203 -5.01 -22.04 2.72
CA TYR A 203 -5.27 -23.29 3.42
C TYR A 203 -4.02 -24.19 3.45
N THR A 204 -3.26 -24.25 2.37
CA THR A 204 -2.00 -25.00 2.35
C THR A 204 -0.94 -24.34 3.22
N PHE A 205 -0.87 -23.01 3.23
CA PHE A 205 0.01 -22.26 4.12
C PHE A 205 -0.37 -22.47 5.59
N LYS A 206 -1.67 -22.37 5.93
CA LYS A 206 -2.18 -22.63 7.27
C LYS A 206 -1.87 -24.06 7.74
N ALA A 207 -2.10 -25.06 6.90
CA ALA A 207 -1.80 -26.46 7.24
C ALA A 207 -0.31 -26.71 7.52
N ARG A 208 0.58 -25.93 6.91
CA ARG A 208 2.03 -26.07 7.10
C ARG A 208 2.55 -25.36 8.35
N TYR A 209 2.02 -24.17 8.66
CA TYR A 209 2.59 -23.25 9.65
C TYR A 209 1.73 -23.01 10.89
N ALA A 210 0.56 -23.66 10.99
CA ALA A 210 -0.31 -23.50 12.14
C ALA A 210 -0.75 -24.85 12.70
N VAL A 211 -0.68 -24.97 14.02
CA VAL A 211 -1.37 -26.04 14.75
C VAL A 211 -2.75 -25.53 15.11
N THR A 212 -3.78 -26.22 14.62
CA THR A 212 -5.17 -25.83 14.86
C THR A 212 -5.84 -26.78 15.85
N ARG A 213 -6.64 -26.21 16.75
CA ARG A 213 -7.49 -26.98 17.66
C ARG A 213 -8.95 -26.63 17.39
N LYS A 214 -9.82 -27.66 17.40
CA LYS A 214 -11.26 -27.45 17.33
C LYS A 214 -11.77 -27.31 18.76
N ILE A 215 -12.39 -26.18 19.04
CA ILE A 215 -13.09 -25.94 20.33
C ILE A 215 -14.57 -25.74 20.06
N GLU A 216 -15.39 -26.08 21.03
CA GLU A 216 -16.83 -25.83 20.99
C GLU A 216 -17.14 -24.55 21.76
N VAL A 217 -17.71 -23.57 21.07
CA VAL A 217 -18.12 -22.28 21.66
C VAL A 217 -19.60 -22.09 21.35
N GLN A 218 -20.42 -22.05 22.40
CA GLN A 218 -21.88 -21.89 22.28
C GLN A 218 -22.53 -22.85 21.28
N GLY A 219 -22.16 -24.15 21.36
CA GLY A 219 -22.71 -25.22 20.48
C GLY A 219 -22.20 -25.18 19.04
N ARG A 220 -21.22 -24.33 18.71
CA ARG A 220 -20.56 -24.29 17.39
C ARG A 220 -19.11 -24.71 17.50
N ARG A 221 -18.67 -25.59 16.59
CA ARG A 221 -17.27 -25.95 16.47
C ARG A 221 -16.50 -24.83 15.79
N VAL A 222 -15.56 -24.23 16.50
CA VAL A 222 -14.67 -23.18 16.00
C VAL A 222 -13.25 -23.71 16.00
N GLU A 223 -12.57 -23.50 14.88
CA GLU A 223 -11.15 -23.83 14.74
C GLU A 223 -10.31 -22.63 15.18
N ILE A 224 -9.46 -22.81 16.17
CA ILE A 224 -8.50 -21.81 16.65
C ILE A 224 -7.09 -22.20 16.27
N VAL A 225 -6.24 -21.19 16.08
CA VAL A 225 -4.80 -21.30 15.80
C VAL A 225 -4.03 -20.95 17.06
#